data_fd77ac13bb919f8224b60c5fbdbc672b
#
_entry.id   fd77ac13bb919f8224b60c5fbdbc672b
#
_cell.length_a   1.000
_cell.length_b   1.000
_cell.length_c   1.000
_cell.angle_alpha   90.00
_cell.angle_beta   90.00
_cell.angle_gamma   90.00
#
_symmetry.space_group_name_H-M   'P 1'
#
loop_
_entity.id
_entity.type
_entity.pdbx_description
1 polymer ?
#
loop_
_entity_poly.entity_id
_entity_poly.type
_entity_poly.pdbx_seq_one_letter_code
_entity_poly.pdbx_strand_id
1 'polypeptide(L)'
;MDNQSDLAIVRRAYAKQTLAAARISDPRLQTAFAAIPREDFLGPGPWLAFHVPGFYQPTVDADPVLLYVNELFGLVAERRINNGQPSLHAALLAAAAIQAVV
;
A
#
# COMPACT_ATOMS: atom_id res chain seq x y z
N MET A 1 17.62 -5.91 15.77
CA MET A 1 17.34 -5.17 14.53
C MET A 1 16.28 -4.13 14.79
N ASP A 2 16.47 -2.99 14.16
CA ASP A 2 15.56 -1.85 14.28
C ASP A 2 14.31 -2.12 13.46
N ASN A 3 13.11 -1.95 14.05
CA ASN A 3 11.84 -2.13 13.35
C ASN A 3 11.72 -1.22 12.13
N GLN A 4 12.27 0.00 12.21
CA GLN A 4 12.21 0.92 11.08
C GLN A 4 13.07 0.47 9.91
N SER A 5 14.24 -0.12 10.18
CA SER A 5 15.08 -0.70 9.13
C SER A 5 14.39 -1.88 8.47
N ASP A 6 13.74 -2.73 9.26
CA ASP A 6 12.99 -3.87 8.73
C ASP A 6 11.82 -3.41 7.88
N LEU A 7 11.07 -2.40 8.33
CA LEU A 7 9.96 -1.84 7.56
C LEU A 7 10.44 -1.19 6.26
N ALA A 8 11.63 -0.56 6.28
CA ALA A 8 12.18 0.01 5.05
C ALA A 8 12.44 -1.06 3.99
N ILE A 9 12.95 -2.21 4.41
CA ILE A 9 13.18 -3.35 3.52
C ILE A 9 11.84 -3.87 2.98
N VAL A 10 10.87 -4.03 3.85
CA VAL A 10 9.52 -4.50 3.48
C VAL A 10 8.87 -3.53 2.51
N ARG A 11 8.98 -2.21 2.76
CA ARG A 11 8.40 -1.21 1.86
C ARG A 11 9.01 -1.25 0.47
N ARG A 12 10.32 -1.49 0.37
CA ARG A 12 10.98 -1.61 -0.94
C ARG A 12 10.45 -2.82 -1.71
N ALA A 13 10.32 -3.94 -1.04
CA ALA A 13 9.75 -5.15 -1.65
C ALA A 13 8.31 -4.94 -2.09
N TYR A 14 7.50 -4.30 -1.23
CA TYR A 14 6.11 -3.95 -1.52
C TYR A 14 6.01 -3.05 -2.76
N ALA A 15 6.86 -2.01 -2.84
CA ALA A 15 6.84 -1.10 -3.98
C ALA A 15 7.14 -1.84 -5.28
N LYS A 16 8.14 -2.70 -5.26
CA LYS A 16 8.52 -3.48 -6.44
C LYS A 16 7.39 -4.41 -6.88
N GLN A 17 6.78 -5.11 -5.93
CA GLN A 17 5.69 -6.04 -6.24
C GLN A 17 4.43 -5.30 -6.71
N THR A 18 4.14 -4.15 -6.12
CA THR A 18 2.98 -3.34 -6.50
C THR A 18 3.08 -2.87 -7.93
N LEU A 19 4.25 -2.33 -8.32
CA LEU A 19 4.45 -1.89 -9.69
C LEU A 19 4.47 -3.06 -10.66
N ALA A 20 5.04 -4.19 -10.28
CA ALA A 20 5.01 -5.39 -11.10
C ALA A 20 3.58 -5.88 -11.34
N ALA A 21 2.73 -5.85 -10.31
CA ALA A 21 1.32 -6.22 -10.44
C ALA A 21 0.57 -5.29 -11.39
N ALA A 22 0.93 -4.01 -11.41
CA ALA A 22 0.35 -3.02 -12.32
C ALA A 22 1.00 -3.03 -13.70
N ARG A 23 2.06 -3.83 -13.89
CA ARG A 23 2.87 -3.90 -15.12
C ARG A 23 3.46 -2.55 -15.48
N ILE A 24 3.99 -1.85 -14.48
CA ILE A 24 4.60 -0.54 -14.64
C ILE A 24 6.09 -0.62 -14.30
N SER A 25 6.91 -0.01 -15.15
CA SER A 25 8.35 0.11 -14.94
C SER A 25 8.68 1.60 -14.87
N ASP A 26 8.60 2.17 -13.67
CA ASP A 26 8.91 3.58 -13.43
C ASP A 26 9.64 3.69 -12.09
N PRO A 27 10.97 3.93 -12.11
CA PRO A 27 11.76 4.01 -10.88
C PRO A 27 11.29 5.12 -9.93
N ARG A 28 10.74 6.22 -10.45
CA ARG A 28 10.26 7.32 -9.60
C ARG A 28 9.03 6.90 -8.82
N LEU A 29 8.10 6.20 -9.46
CA LEU A 29 6.92 5.67 -8.76
C LEU A 29 7.34 4.61 -7.76
N GLN A 30 8.26 3.74 -8.11
CA GLN A 30 8.74 2.71 -7.18
C GLN A 30 9.35 3.35 -5.93
N THR A 31 10.17 4.37 -6.09
CA THR A 31 10.78 5.09 -4.98
C THR A 31 9.71 5.74 -4.11
N ALA A 32 8.70 6.35 -4.73
CA ALA A 32 7.61 6.99 -3.99
C ALA A 32 6.81 5.97 -3.15
N PHE A 33 6.45 4.83 -3.73
CA PHE A 33 5.73 3.79 -3.01
C PHE A 33 6.56 3.24 -1.85
N ALA A 34 7.88 3.13 -2.03
CA ALA A 34 8.77 2.63 -0.97
C ALA A 34 8.97 3.65 0.16
N ALA A 35 8.75 4.95 -0.11
CA ALA A 35 9.04 6.01 0.84
C ALA A 35 7.87 6.32 1.77
N ILE A 36 6.64 5.95 1.41
CA ILE A 36 5.45 6.36 2.15
C ILE A 36 5.09 5.31 3.20
N PRO A 37 5.11 5.67 4.49
CA PRO A 37 4.71 4.73 5.55
C PRO A 37 3.17 4.67 5.63
N ARG A 38 2.60 3.56 5.18
CA ARG A 38 1.15 3.36 5.16
C ARG A 38 0.54 3.46 6.55
N GLU A 39 1.27 3.02 7.58
CA GLU A 39 0.80 3.06 8.97
C GLU A 39 0.49 4.47 9.45
N ASP A 40 1.14 5.49 8.88
CA ASP A 40 0.89 6.88 9.27
C ASP A 40 -0.47 7.39 8.83
N PHE A 41 -1.11 6.70 7.89
CA PHE A 41 -2.36 7.15 7.28
C PHE A 41 -3.56 6.26 7.62
N LEU A 42 -3.34 5.15 8.33
CA LEU A 42 -4.39 4.17 8.59
C LEU A 42 -4.78 4.06 10.06
N GLY A 43 -4.20 4.91 10.91
CA GLY A 43 -4.48 4.90 12.33
C GLY A 43 -3.91 3.66 13.03
N PRO A 44 -4.22 3.47 14.32
CA PRO A 44 -3.74 2.31 15.05
C PRO A 44 -4.38 1.02 14.55
N GLY A 45 -3.59 -0.04 14.53
CA GLY A 45 -4.08 -1.36 14.17
C GLY A 45 -4.79 -2.08 15.33
N PRO A 46 -5.30 -3.29 15.11
CA PRO A 46 -5.33 -3.98 13.82
C PRO A 46 -6.18 -3.28 12.76
N TRP A 47 -5.92 -3.57 11.50
CA TRP A 47 -6.60 -2.94 10.38
C TRP A 47 -7.54 -3.93 9.69
N LEU A 48 -8.52 -3.40 8.94
CA LEU A 48 -9.48 -4.22 8.22
C LEU A 48 -9.00 -4.41 6.78
N ALA A 49 -8.43 -5.58 6.49
CA ALA A 49 -8.00 -5.93 5.14
C ALA A 49 -9.19 -6.47 4.34
N PHE A 50 -9.28 -6.04 3.08
CA PHE A 50 -10.32 -6.52 2.18
C PHE A 50 -9.89 -7.86 1.55
N HIS A 51 -10.81 -8.82 1.58
CA HIS A 51 -10.58 -10.14 1.00
C HIS A 51 -11.64 -10.48 -0.03
N VAL A 52 -11.25 -11.21 -1.06
CA VAL A 52 -12.19 -11.80 -2.01
C VAL A 52 -12.84 -13.00 -1.32
N PRO A 53 -14.20 -13.15 -1.38
CA PRO A 53 -15.16 -12.56 -2.32
C PRO A 53 -15.76 -11.20 -1.96
N GLY A 54 -15.28 -10.50 -0.98
CA GLY A 54 -15.73 -9.14 -0.76
C GLY A 54 -16.11 -8.81 0.69
N PHE A 55 -15.25 -9.15 1.62
CA PHE A 55 -15.46 -8.82 3.03
C PHE A 55 -14.18 -8.27 3.64
N TYR A 56 -14.33 -7.52 4.73
CA TYR A 56 -13.21 -7.03 5.51
C TYR A 56 -12.91 -7.98 6.66
N GLN A 57 -11.64 -8.21 6.89
CA GLN A 57 -11.18 -9.07 7.97
C GLN A 57 -10.04 -8.39 8.71
N PRO A 58 -10.05 -8.40 10.06
CA PRO A 58 -8.96 -7.79 10.81
C PRO A 58 -7.63 -8.49 10.54
N THR A 59 -6.54 -7.70 10.51
CA THR A 59 -5.20 -8.27 10.52
C THR A 59 -4.96 -8.99 11.85
N VAL A 60 -4.01 -9.94 11.86
CA VAL A 60 -3.80 -10.77 13.06
C VAL A 60 -3.32 -9.96 14.26
N ASP A 61 -2.64 -8.84 14.01
CA ASP A 61 -2.19 -7.91 15.04
C ASP A 61 -1.96 -6.53 14.42
N ALA A 62 -1.34 -5.64 15.18
CA ALA A 62 -1.09 -4.27 14.78
C ALA A 62 0.34 -4.04 14.26
N ASP A 63 1.00 -5.09 13.77
CA ASP A 63 2.32 -4.95 13.17
C ASP A 63 2.21 -4.28 11.81
N PRO A 64 2.86 -3.11 11.61
CA PRO A 64 2.76 -2.39 10.33
C PRO A 64 3.22 -3.19 9.12
N VAL A 65 3.99 -4.24 9.29
CA VAL A 65 4.42 -5.09 8.17
C VAL A 65 3.23 -5.66 7.41
N LEU A 66 2.10 -5.86 8.09
CA LEU A 66 0.89 -6.42 7.50
C LEU A 66 0.21 -5.46 6.52
N LEU A 67 0.58 -4.18 6.52
CA LEU A 67 0.03 -3.19 5.60
C LEU A 67 0.70 -3.19 4.22
N TYR A 68 1.86 -3.81 4.10
CA TYR A 68 2.67 -3.72 2.87
C TYR A 68 2.35 -4.87 1.92
N VAL A 69 1.10 -4.90 1.50
CA VAL A 69 0.54 -5.86 0.55
C VAL A 69 -0.29 -5.10 -0.48
N ASN A 70 -0.51 -5.70 -1.64
CA ASN A 70 -1.32 -5.08 -2.69
C ASN A 70 -2.80 -5.29 -2.42
N GLU A 71 -3.26 -4.79 -1.27
CA GLU A 71 -4.66 -4.89 -0.85
C GLU A 71 -5.12 -3.55 -0.32
N LEU A 72 -6.43 -3.34 -0.38
CA LEU A 72 -7.05 -2.16 0.23
C LEU A 72 -7.43 -2.45 1.69
N PHE A 73 -7.48 -1.39 2.48
CA PHE A 73 -7.85 -1.47 3.89
C PHE A 73 -9.04 -0.57 4.17
N GLY A 74 -9.97 -1.05 4.98
CA GLY A 74 -11.16 -0.29 5.33
C GLY A 74 -10.82 0.89 6.23
N LEU A 75 -11.36 2.05 5.88
CA LEU A 75 -11.27 3.28 6.68
C LEU A 75 -12.57 3.45 7.47
N VAL A 76 -13.70 3.30 6.80
CA VAL A 76 -15.03 3.24 7.43
C VAL A 76 -15.72 2.03 6.83
N ALA A 77 -15.46 0.84 7.39
CA ALA A 77 -15.83 -0.43 6.78
C ALA A 77 -17.36 -0.57 6.60
N GLU A 78 -18.15 -0.08 7.57
CA GLU A 78 -19.61 -0.13 7.50
C GLU A 78 -20.18 0.71 6.36
N ARG A 79 -19.40 1.68 5.84
CA ARG A 79 -19.77 2.48 4.68
C ARG A 79 -19.01 2.09 3.43
N ARG A 80 -18.24 1.00 3.50
CA ARG A 80 -17.40 0.52 2.40
C ARG A 80 -16.40 1.56 1.90
N ILE A 81 -15.90 2.41 2.79
CA ILE A 81 -14.87 3.38 2.48
C ILE A 81 -13.50 2.76 2.79
N ASN A 82 -12.60 2.80 1.83
CA ASN A 82 -11.27 2.21 1.94
C ASN A 82 -10.22 3.08 1.25
N ASN A 83 -8.95 2.69 1.40
CA ASN A 83 -7.82 3.45 0.85
C ASN A 83 -7.49 3.10 -0.61
N GLY A 84 -8.20 2.14 -1.22
CA GLY A 84 -7.92 1.71 -2.58
C GLY A 84 -6.76 0.74 -2.70
N GLN A 85 -6.76 -0.05 -3.77
CA GLN A 85 -5.72 -1.03 -4.02
C GLN A 85 -4.46 -0.37 -4.57
N PRO A 86 -3.27 -0.65 -4.00
CA PRO A 86 -2.03 0.02 -4.43
C PRO A 86 -1.71 -0.12 -5.91
N SER A 87 -1.90 -1.29 -6.52
CA SER A 87 -1.61 -1.46 -7.95
C SER A 87 -2.53 -0.62 -8.83
N LEU A 88 -3.77 -0.39 -8.39
CA LEU A 88 -4.68 0.52 -9.10
C LEU A 88 -4.17 1.95 -9.02
N HIS A 89 -3.71 2.40 -7.85
CA HIS A 89 -3.13 3.73 -7.71
C HIS A 89 -1.90 3.90 -8.61
N ALA A 90 -1.04 2.88 -8.66
CA ALA A 90 0.14 2.92 -9.52
C ALA A 90 -0.26 3.05 -10.99
N ALA A 91 -1.26 2.28 -11.44
CA ALA A 91 -1.75 2.33 -12.81
C ALA A 91 -2.34 3.70 -13.15
N LEU A 92 -3.11 4.30 -12.24
CA LEU A 92 -3.70 5.61 -12.44
C LEU A 92 -2.65 6.71 -12.50
N LEU A 93 -1.64 6.65 -11.64
CA LEU A 93 -0.55 7.63 -11.64
C LEU A 93 0.27 7.53 -12.92
N ALA A 94 0.55 6.33 -13.39
CA ALA A 94 1.27 6.14 -14.64
C ALA A 94 0.45 6.63 -15.84
N ALA A 95 -0.86 6.34 -15.86
CA ALA A 95 -1.75 6.79 -16.94
C ALA A 95 -1.86 8.31 -16.97
N ALA A 96 -1.77 8.98 -15.83
CA ALA A 96 -1.76 10.44 -15.75
C ALA A 96 -0.46 11.05 -16.27
N ALA A 97 0.53 10.21 -16.61
CA ALA A 97 1.82 10.64 -17.15
C ALA A 97 2.50 11.68 -16.25
N ILE A 98 2.55 11.41 -14.96
CA ILE A 98 3.17 12.32 -14.00
C ILE A 98 4.65 12.44 -14.33
N GLN A 99 5.07 13.67 -14.61
CA GLN A 99 6.45 13.98 -14.90
C GLN A 99 7.00 14.92 -13.84
N ALA A 100 8.30 14.82 -13.59
CA ALA A 100 8.94 15.76 -12.70
C ALA A 100 8.80 17.16 -13.29
N VAL A 101 8.35 18.10 -12.48
CA VAL A 101 8.33 19.51 -12.84
C VAL A 101 9.73 20.04 -12.62
N VAL A 102 10.33 20.49 -13.68
CA VAL A 102 11.69 20.99 -13.65
C VAL A 102 11.70 22.50 -13.47
#